data_ef533868aa78c642dfb513bc43fe01eb
#
_entry.id   ef533868aa78c642dfb513bc43fe01eb
#
_cell.length_a   1.000
_cell.length_b   1.000
_cell.length_c   1.000
_cell.angle_alpha   90.00
_cell.angle_beta   90.00
_cell.angle_gamma   90.00
#
_symmetry.space_group_name_H-M   'P 1'
#
loop_
_entity.id
_entity.type
_entity.pdbx_description
1 polymer ?
#
loop_
_entity_poly.entity_id
_entity_poly.type
_entity_poly.pdbx_seq_one_letter_code
_entity_poly.pdbx_strand_id
1 'polypeptide(L)'
;SLKVKYITDNIIFSPEFLREGRALYDNLYPSRIVIGEVSQRGEELAEMFKRGAHKEDVATLLMNETEAEAVKLFSNTYLALRVAYFNELDTYAESNGLNTKKIIEGMGFDPRIGNYYNNPSFGYGGYCLPKDTKQVKAEFYGVPQEMMTAVVGSNTTRKEYIAKQILAKNPKTVGIYRLTMKSGSDNFRYSAIHDIIRILEKEGAKVVIFEPRLEEITYHDIPVEKDFATFNEATDVIVANRIDDVLRSVREKVYTRDLYERD
;
A
#
# COMPACT_ATOMS: atom_id res chain seq x y z
N SER A 1 -9.24 9.33 26.25
CA SER A 1 -7.81 9.34 25.97
C SER A 1 -7.07 8.34 26.87
N LEU A 2 -5.86 7.94 26.52
CA LEU A 2 -5.01 7.07 27.35
C LEU A 2 -4.64 7.74 28.67
N LYS A 3 -4.43 9.05 28.67
CA LYS A 3 -4.18 9.85 29.88
C LYS A 3 -5.28 9.65 30.93
N VAL A 4 -6.54 9.70 30.52
CA VAL A 4 -7.70 9.45 31.41
C VAL A 4 -7.73 8.00 31.89
N LYS A 5 -7.51 7.03 30.99
CA LYS A 5 -7.55 5.60 31.33
C LYS A 5 -6.50 5.21 32.36
N TYR A 6 -5.28 5.79 32.27
CA TYR A 6 -4.17 5.45 33.14
C TYR A 6 -3.91 6.48 34.25
N ILE A 7 -4.77 7.51 34.34
CA ILE A 7 -4.70 8.57 35.35
C ILE A 7 -3.28 9.17 35.42
N THR A 8 -2.77 9.58 34.25
CA THR A 8 -1.40 10.11 34.12
C THR A 8 -1.28 11.11 32.98
N ASP A 9 -0.50 12.16 33.20
CA ASP A 9 -0.12 13.12 32.16
C ASP A 9 1.20 12.74 31.46
N ASN A 10 1.84 11.63 31.89
CA ASN A 10 3.14 11.18 31.36
C ASN A 10 3.00 10.37 30.06
N ILE A 11 2.13 10.84 29.15
CA ILE A 11 1.93 10.25 27.84
C ILE A 11 1.99 11.38 26.81
N ILE A 12 2.95 11.32 25.92
CA ILE A 12 3.07 12.22 24.77
C ILE A 12 2.86 11.40 23.49
N PHE A 13 1.99 11.86 22.61
CA PHE A 13 1.81 11.25 21.30
C PHE A 13 2.87 11.77 20.33
N SER A 14 3.56 10.86 19.65
CA SER A 14 4.46 11.22 18.54
C SER A 14 4.25 10.23 17.41
N PRO A 15 3.69 10.67 16.26
CA PRO A 15 3.43 9.80 15.12
C PRO A 15 4.74 9.38 14.45
N GLU A 16 4.79 8.12 14.00
CA GLU A 16 5.87 7.63 13.15
C GLU A 16 5.51 7.78 11.67
N PHE A 17 6.52 7.97 10.80
CA PHE A 17 6.37 8.11 9.35
C PHE A 17 7.29 7.13 8.61
N LEU A 18 7.27 5.87 9.04
CA LEU A 18 8.16 4.82 8.56
C LEU A 18 7.54 4.08 7.36
N ARG A 19 8.39 3.70 6.41
CA ARG A 19 8.01 2.83 5.30
C ARG A 19 8.33 1.38 5.65
N GLU A 20 7.40 0.49 5.37
CA GLU A 20 7.60 -0.94 5.51
C GLU A 20 8.81 -1.41 4.68
N GLY A 21 9.68 -2.24 5.29
CA GLY A 21 10.95 -2.68 4.71
C GLY A 21 12.10 -1.66 4.81
N ARG A 22 11.83 -0.40 5.25
CA ARG A 22 12.84 0.66 5.40
C ARG A 22 12.77 1.37 6.76
N ALA A 23 12.10 0.77 7.74
CA ALA A 23 11.79 1.40 9.03
C ALA A 23 13.05 1.91 9.77
N LEU A 24 14.13 1.13 9.81
CA LEU A 24 15.38 1.54 10.43
C LEU A 24 15.98 2.78 9.72
N TYR A 25 16.04 2.75 8.40
CA TYR A 25 16.54 3.89 7.63
C TYR A 25 15.70 5.15 7.87
N ASP A 26 14.37 5.04 7.78
CA ASP A 26 13.45 6.17 7.95
C ASP A 26 13.48 6.71 9.39
N ASN A 27 13.82 5.87 10.38
CA ASN A 27 14.01 6.29 11.77
C ASN A 27 15.33 7.05 11.97
N LEU A 28 16.41 6.59 11.33
CA LEU A 28 17.71 7.26 11.38
C LEU A 28 17.76 8.54 10.52
N TYR A 29 16.97 8.58 9.43
CA TYR A 29 16.87 9.72 8.52
C TYR A 29 15.42 10.21 8.41
N PRO A 30 14.82 10.69 9.50
CA PRO A 30 13.40 11.05 9.51
C PRO A 30 13.13 12.23 8.57
N SER A 31 11.99 12.16 7.87
CA SER A 31 11.53 13.28 7.04
C SER A 31 11.14 14.49 7.90
N ARG A 32 10.55 14.21 9.07
CA ARG A 32 10.12 15.18 10.07
C ARG A 32 9.92 14.50 11.42
N ILE A 33 9.95 15.32 12.48
CA ILE A 33 9.57 14.93 13.86
C ILE A 33 8.33 15.74 14.24
N VAL A 34 7.28 15.06 14.71
CA VAL A 34 6.05 15.69 15.19
C VAL A 34 5.82 15.25 16.62
N ILE A 35 5.62 16.21 17.51
CA ILE A 35 5.37 15.98 18.95
C ILE A 35 4.00 16.54 19.31
N GLY A 36 3.12 15.71 19.82
CA GLY A 36 1.75 16.05 20.22
C GLY A 36 1.68 16.68 21.60
N GLU A 37 2.58 17.60 21.91
CA GLU A 37 2.58 18.39 23.13
C GLU A 37 3.38 19.70 22.93
N VAL A 38 2.75 20.84 23.22
CA VAL A 38 3.39 22.16 23.20
C VAL A 38 3.82 22.52 24.63
N SER A 39 5.01 22.09 25.02
CA SER A 39 5.57 22.32 26.35
C SER A 39 7.09 22.15 26.32
N GLN A 40 7.78 22.59 27.37
CA GLN A 40 9.20 22.33 27.53
C GLN A 40 9.52 20.83 27.47
N ARG A 41 8.68 19.97 28.05
CA ARG A 41 8.83 18.52 27.97
C ARG A 41 8.70 17.99 26.54
N GLY A 42 7.81 18.58 25.75
CA GLY A 42 7.68 18.29 24.30
C GLY A 42 8.95 18.69 23.54
N GLU A 43 9.53 19.84 23.84
CA GLU A 43 10.80 20.30 23.26
C GLU A 43 11.96 19.36 23.61
N GLU A 44 12.06 18.95 24.89
CA GLU A 44 13.07 18.00 25.34
C GLU A 44 12.96 16.65 24.61
N LEU A 45 11.75 16.14 24.42
CA LEU A 45 11.49 14.92 23.63
C LEU A 45 11.91 15.09 22.18
N ALA A 46 11.57 16.23 21.58
CA ALA A 46 11.96 16.55 20.19
C ALA A 46 13.48 16.58 20.01
N GLU A 47 14.19 17.22 20.94
CA GLU A 47 15.66 17.27 20.95
C GLU A 47 16.29 15.89 21.17
N MET A 48 15.66 15.02 21.97
CA MET A 48 16.10 13.64 22.14
C MET A 48 15.99 12.85 20.83
N PHE A 49 14.89 13.01 20.08
CA PHE A 49 14.72 12.37 18.75
C PHE A 49 15.70 12.93 17.72
N LYS A 50 15.95 14.24 17.69
CA LYS A 50 16.96 14.83 16.80
C LYS A 50 18.36 14.26 17.06
N ARG A 51 18.74 14.12 18.34
CA ARG A 51 20.05 13.53 18.71
C ARG A 51 20.19 12.08 18.28
N GLY A 52 19.09 11.33 18.23
CA GLY A 52 19.05 9.95 17.72
C GLY A 52 19.06 9.85 16.18
N ALA A 53 18.76 10.93 15.49
CA ALA A 53 18.75 10.96 14.03
C ALA A 53 20.17 11.18 13.46
N HIS A 54 20.44 10.56 12.31
CA HIS A 54 21.66 10.83 11.54
C HIS A 54 21.48 11.99 10.55
N LYS A 55 20.23 12.38 10.29
CA LYS A 55 19.92 13.52 9.42
C LYS A 55 20.09 14.80 10.20
N GLU A 56 20.88 15.72 9.65
CA GLU A 56 20.94 17.10 10.10
C GLU A 56 19.66 17.86 9.69
N ASP A 57 19.33 18.93 10.43
CA ASP A 57 18.22 19.84 10.14
C ASP A 57 16.85 19.16 9.92
N VAL A 58 16.49 18.23 10.81
CA VAL A 58 15.17 17.59 10.76
C VAL A 58 14.09 18.60 11.13
N ALA A 59 13.15 18.85 10.20
CA ALA A 59 11.98 19.66 10.47
C ALA A 59 11.20 19.11 11.67
N THR A 60 10.98 19.96 12.66
CA THR A 60 10.35 19.56 13.93
C THR A 60 9.15 20.47 14.21
N LEU A 61 8.02 19.85 14.57
CA LEU A 61 6.77 20.54 14.85
C LEU A 61 6.21 20.06 16.19
N LEU A 62 5.89 21.02 17.06
CA LEU A 62 5.14 20.80 18.28
C LEU A 62 3.71 21.30 18.05
N MET A 63 2.73 20.49 18.41
CA MET A 63 1.31 20.78 18.25
C MET A 63 0.51 20.04 19.34
N ASN A 64 -0.80 20.22 19.39
CA ASN A 64 -1.58 19.40 20.32
C ASN A 64 -1.68 17.93 19.82
N GLU A 65 -2.05 17.03 20.73
CA GLU A 65 -2.09 15.58 20.45
C GLU A 65 -3.04 15.21 19.29
N THR A 66 -4.18 15.89 19.18
CA THR A 66 -5.17 15.66 18.11
C THR A 66 -4.66 16.13 16.75
N GLU A 67 -4.00 17.28 16.72
CA GLU A 67 -3.34 17.77 15.49
C GLU A 67 -2.23 16.83 15.02
N ALA A 68 -1.42 16.33 15.94
CA ALA A 68 -0.35 15.38 15.62
C ALA A 68 -0.92 14.04 15.07
N GLU A 69 -2.04 13.56 15.62
CA GLU A 69 -2.76 12.41 15.09
C GLU A 69 -3.31 12.70 13.68
N ALA A 70 -3.93 13.88 13.49
CA ALA A 70 -4.43 14.31 12.18
C ALA A 70 -3.32 14.37 11.13
N VAL A 71 -2.13 14.89 11.45
CA VAL A 71 -0.98 14.89 10.53
C VAL A 71 -0.66 13.49 10.02
N LYS A 72 -0.66 12.48 10.91
CA LYS A 72 -0.40 11.09 10.51
C LYS A 72 -1.51 10.54 9.62
N LEU A 73 -2.75 10.65 10.05
CA LEU A 73 -3.91 10.08 9.37
C LEU A 73 -4.12 10.71 7.99
N PHE A 74 -4.06 12.04 7.90
CA PHE A 74 -4.21 12.73 6.62
C PHE A 74 -3.03 12.55 5.68
N SER A 75 -1.79 12.43 6.20
CA SER A 75 -0.65 12.06 5.37
C SER A 75 -0.85 10.69 4.70
N ASN A 76 -1.24 9.68 5.45
CA ASN A 76 -1.48 8.34 4.91
C ASN A 76 -2.69 8.31 3.96
N THR A 77 -3.74 9.06 4.28
CA THR A 77 -4.91 9.18 3.40
C THR A 77 -4.56 9.88 2.08
N TYR A 78 -3.73 10.90 2.12
CA TYR A 78 -3.22 11.56 0.90
C TYR A 78 -2.41 10.61 0.03
N LEU A 79 -1.52 9.81 0.64
CA LEU A 79 -0.75 8.80 -0.11
C LEU A 79 -1.68 7.74 -0.73
N ALA A 80 -2.68 7.28 0.00
CA ALA A 80 -3.67 6.35 -0.51
C ALA A 80 -4.50 6.95 -1.66
N LEU A 81 -4.92 8.22 -1.54
CA LEU A 81 -5.62 8.97 -2.59
C LEU A 81 -4.75 9.05 -3.84
N ARG A 82 -3.47 9.33 -3.69
CA ARG A 82 -2.56 9.44 -4.82
C ARG A 82 -2.40 8.11 -5.56
N VAL A 83 -2.25 6.99 -4.83
CA VAL A 83 -2.25 5.65 -5.43
C VAL A 83 -3.58 5.35 -6.11
N ALA A 84 -4.70 5.66 -5.46
CA ALA A 84 -6.04 5.47 -6.04
C ALA A 84 -6.23 6.25 -7.33
N TYR A 85 -5.79 7.51 -7.37
CA TYR A 85 -5.85 8.35 -8.57
C TYR A 85 -5.09 7.72 -9.75
N PHE A 86 -3.84 7.28 -9.55
CA PHE A 86 -3.07 6.65 -10.62
C PHE A 86 -3.59 5.26 -10.99
N ASN A 87 -4.23 4.55 -10.08
CA ASN A 87 -4.93 3.30 -10.37
C ASN A 87 -6.17 3.53 -11.25
N GLU A 88 -6.96 4.59 -11.00
CA GLU A 88 -8.09 4.94 -11.85
C GLU A 88 -7.66 5.44 -13.23
N LEU A 89 -6.61 6.26 -13.30
CA LEU A 89 -5.98 6.65 -14.56
C LEU A 89 -5.53 5.42 -15.35
N ASP A 90 -4.91 4.45 -14.71
CA ASP A 90 -4.48 3.21 -15.33
C ASP A 90 -5.67 2.37 -15.81
N THR A 91 -6.73 2.28 -15.00
CA THR A 91 -7.99 1.63 -15.38
C THR A 91 -8.56 2.26 -16.66
N TYR A 92 -8.61 3.59 -16.71
CA TYR A 92 -9.08 4.32 -17.90
C TYR A 92 -8.19 4.03 -19.10
N ALA A 93 -6.88 4.10 -18.96
CA ALA A 93 -5.93 3.89 -20.04
C ALA A 93 -5.99 2.46 -20.59
N GLU A 94 -6.00 1.45 -19.70
CA GLU A 94 -6.10 0.03 -20.10
C GLU A 94 -7.42 -0.24 -20.81
N SER A 95 -8.54 0.30 -20.32
CA SER A 95 -9.87 0.11 -20.93
C SER A 95 -10.00 0.75 -22.31
N ASN A 96 -9.20 1.77 -22.61
CA ASN A 96 -9.21 2.49 -23.90
C ASN A 96 -8.00 2.14 -24.79
N GLY A 97 -7.20 1.14 -24.45
CA GLY A 97 -6.02 0.73 -25.22
C GLY A 97 -4.92 1.79 -25.28
N LEU A 98 -4.84 2.66 -24.26
CA LEU A 98 -3.85 3.73 -24.17
C LEU A 98 -2.60 3.27 -23.43
N ASN A 99 -1.48 3.97 -23.63
CA ASN A 99 -0.25 3.72 -22.92
C ASN A 99 -0.23 4.48 -21.59
N THR A 100 -0.60 3.80 -20.51
CA THR A 100 -0.62 4.35 -19.15
C THR A 100 0.72 4.98 -18.76
N LYS A 101 1.84 4.31 -19.07
CA LYS A 101 3.17 4.78 -18.68
C LYS A 101 3.48 6.14 -19.28
N LYS A 102 3.21 6.34 -20.57
CA LYS A 102 3.40 7.63 -21.25
C LYS A 102 2.53 8.74 -20.66
N ILE A 103 1.29 8.41 -20.27
CA ILE A 103 0.39 9.39 -19.64
C ILE A 103 0.94 9.82 -18.29
N ILE A 104 1.34 8.87 -17.45
CA ILE A 104 1.91 9.15 -16.12
C ILE A 104 3.21 9.95 -16.23
N GLU A 105 4.10 9.58 -17.15
CA GLU A 105 5.35 10.31 -17.41
C GLU A 105 5.07 11.75 -17.86
N GLY A 106 4.14 11.95 -18.80
CA GLY A 106 3.74 13.29 -19.25
C GLY A 106 3.20 14.17 -18.13
N MET A 107 2.37 13.59 -17.25
CA MET A 107 1.88 14.30 -16.05
C MET A 107 2.99 14.61 -15.05
N GLY A 108 3.94 13.69 -14.87
CA GLY A 108 5.05 13.83 -13.92
C GLY A 108 6.04 14.94 -14.27
N PHE A 109 6.05 15.45 -15.51
CA PHE A 109 6.85 16.62 -15.88
C PHE A 109 6.36 17.93 -15.23
N ASP A 110 5.09 17.99 -14.80
CA ASP A 110 4.64 19.11 -13.98
C ASP A 110 5.22 18.99 -12.56
N PRO A 111 6.04 19.94 -12.08
CA PRO A 111 6.67 19.87 -10.76
C PRO A 111 5.66 19.85 -9.60
N ARG A 112 4.44 20.32 -9.81
CA ARG A 112 3.36 20.27 -8.83
C ARG A 112 2.79 18.85 -8.66
N ILE A 113 2.98 17.99 -9.67
CA ILE A 113 2.56 16.58 -9.66
C ILE A 113 3.74 15.69 -9.28
N GLY A 114 4.84 15.75 -10.02
CA GLY A 114 6.05 14.97 -9.80
C GLY A 114 5.85 13.45 -9.96
N ASN A 115 6.92 12.71 -9.71
CA ASN A 115 6.99 11.26 -9.94
C ASN A 115 6.96 10.43 -8.65
N TYR A 116 6.08 10.78 -7.70
CA TYR A 116 5.95 10.13 -6.40
C TYR A 116 4.65 9.34 -6.32
N TYR A 117 4.67 8.12 -5.79
CA TYR A 117 3.47 7.30 -5.58
C TYR A 117 2.55 7.23 -6.82
N ASN A 118 3.17 7.10 -8.02
CA ASN A 118 2.50 7.13 -9.31
C ASN A 118 2.59 5.79 -10.07
N ASN A 119 3.18 4.74 -9.47
CA ASN A 119 3.20 3.41 -10.05
C ASN A 119 1.87 2.71 -9.75
N PRO A 120 1.10 2.34 -10.77
CA PRO A 120 -0.14 1.59 -10.59
C PRO A 120 0.08 0.26 -9.86
N SER A 121 -0.98 -0.21 -9.26
CA SER A 121 -1.01 -1.44 -8.50
C SER A 121 -2.40 -2.08 -8.58
N PHE A 122 -2.56 -3.22 -7.93
CA PHE A 122 -3.87 -3.86 -7.78
C PHE A 122 -4.78 -3.20 -6.75
N GLY A 123 -4.28 -2.19 -6.07
CA GLY A 123 -4.91 -1.39 -5.04
C GLY A 123 -3.87 -0.93 -4.02
N TYR A 124 -4.16 0.13 -3.25
CA TYR A 124 -3.31 0.43 -2.11
C TYR A 124 -3.56 -0.60 -1.00
N GLY A 125 -2.48 -1.07 -0.41
CA GLY A 125 -2.49 -2.15 0.59
C GLY A 125 -1.47 -1.91 1.69
N GLY A 126 -1.05 -3.00 2.33
CA GLY A 126 -0.30 -2.94 3.58
C GLY A 126 -1.22 -2.64 4.76
N TYR A 127 -0.67 -2.53 5.95
CA TYR A 127 -1.46 -2.32 7.15
C TYR A 127 -1.96 -0.88 7.29
N CYS A 128 -1.07 0.09 7.09
CA CYS A 128 -1.33 1.49 7.43
C CYS A 128 -2.35 2.17 6.51
N LEU A 129 -2.16 2.13 5.19
CA LEU A 129 -3.01 2.91 4.29
C LEU A 129 -4.49 2.50 4.35
N PRO A 130 -4.86 1.19 4.29
CA PRO A 130 -6.26 0.79 4.39
C PRO A 130 -6.88 1.06 5.77
N LYS A 131 -6.10 0.94 6.85
CA LYS A 131 -6.57 1.21 8.20
C LYS A 131 -6.85 2.71 8.39
N ASP A 132 -5.86 3.55 8.06
CA ASP A 132 -5.93 4.98 8.32
C ASP A 132 -6.99 5.68 7.44
N THR A 133 -7.15 5.26 6.17
CA THR A 133 -8.22 5.80 5.31
C THR A 133 -9.62 5.47 5.82
N LYS A 134 -9.82 4.26 6.35
CA LYS A 134 -11.10 3.88 6.97
C LYS A 134 -11.35 4.65 8.26
N GLN A 135 -10.32 4.87 9.06
CA GLN A 135 -10.39 5.67 10.29
C GLN A 135 -10.77 7.11 9.96
N VAL A 136 -10.04 7.77 9.04
CA VAL A 136 -10.37 9.15 8.61
C VAL A 136 -11.79 9.24 8.11
N LYS A 137 -12.24 8.31 7.25
CA LYS A 137 -13.63 8.27 6.79
C LYS A 137 -14.63 8.23 7.95
N ALA A 138 -14.35 7.45 8.99
CA ALA A 138 -15.24 7.35 10.16
C ALA A 138 -15.23 8.63 11.00
N GLU A 139 -14.08 9.31 11.12
CA GLU A 139 -13.97 10.57 11.86
C GLU A 139 -14.71 11.75 11.20
N PHE A 140 -15.01 11.64 9.90
CA PHE A 140 -15.85 12.61 9.19
C PHE A 140 -17.36 12.44 9.46
N TYR A 141 -17.76 11.62 10.45
CA TYR A 141 -19.17 11.53 10.79
C TYR A 141 -19.73 12.90 11.17
N GLY A 142 -20.75 13.36 10.41
CA GLY A 142 -21.35 14.70 10.58
C GLY A 142 -20.54 15.86 9.97
N VAL A 143 -19.38 15.59 9.37
CA VAL A 143 -18.57 16.60 8.67
C VAL A 143 -18.74 16.41 7.16
N PRO A 144 -19.01 17.46 6.36
CA PRO A 144 -19.14 17.36 4.91
C PRO A 144 -17.88 16.79 4.26
N GLN A 145 -18.04 15.74 3.45
CA GLN A 145 -16.93 15.12 2.72
C GLN A 145 -17.46 14.24 1.56
N GLU A 146 -16.68 14.15 0.51
CA GLU A 146 -16.86 13.20 -0.61
C GLU A 146 -15.59 12.41 -0.85
N MET A 147 -14.46 13.09 -0.82
CA MET A 147 -13.16 12.53 -1.18
C MET A 147 -12.73 11.38 -0.25
N MET A 148 -12.98 11.47 1.06
CA MET A 148 -12.58 10.40 2.00
C MET A 148 -13.39 9.13 1.75
N THR A 149 -14.65 9.25 1.37
CA THR A 149 -15.47 8.11 0.92
C THR A 149 -14.97 7.56 -0.41
N ALA A 150 -14.67 8.44 -1.38
CA ALA A 150 -14.20 8.05 -2.70
C ALA A 150 -12.87 7.28 -2.63
N VAL A 151 -11.89 7.71 -1.83
CA VAL A 151 -10.60 7.02 -1.67
C VAL A 151 -10.80 5.58 -1.19
N VAL A 152 -11.68 5.35 -0.22
CA VAL A 152 -11.97 4.00 0.29
C VAL A 152 -12.70 3.17 -0.76
N GLY A 153 -13.69 3.75 -1.45
CA GLY A 153 -14.47 3.09 -2.49
C GLY A 153 -13.64 2.72 -3.72
N SER A 154 -12.80 3.63 -4.20
CA SER A 154 -11.95 3.42 -5.38
C SER A 154 -11.01 2.22 -5.23
N ASN A 155 -10.53 1.94 -4.02
CA ASN A 155 -9.70 0.77 -3.77
C ASN A 155 -10.46 -0.55 -3.93
N THR A 156 -11.74 -0.59 -3.59
CA THR A 156 -12.61 -1.75 -3.83
C THR A 156 -12.86 -1.92 -5.33
N THR A 157 -13.29 -0.86 -5.99
CA THR A 157 -13.54 -0.83 -7.44
C THR A 157 -12.31 -1.27 -8.24
N ARG A 158 -11.10 -0.84 -7.81
CA ARG A 158 -9.86 -1.25 -8.46
C ARG A 158 -9.63 -2.76 -8.39
N LYS A 159 -9.82 -3.38 -7.24
CA LYS A 159 -9.64 -4.83 -7.06
C LYS A 159 -10.63 -5.64 -7.88
N GLU A 160 -11.89 -5.19 -7.93
CA GLU A 160 -12.92 -5.79 -8.77
C GLU A 160 -12.57 -5.70 -10.26
N TYR A 161 -12.09 -4.54 -10.71
CA TYR A 161 -11.61 -4.35 -12.07
C TYR A 161 -10.46 -5.29 -12.43
N ILE A 162 -9.45 -5.39 -11.56
CA ILE A 162 -8.29 -6.29 -11.76
C ILE A 162 -8.75 -7.74 -11.88
N ALA A 163 -9.61 -8.21 -10.96
CA ALA A 163 -10.16 -9.56 -11.03
C ALA A 163 -10.91 -9.80 -12.37
N LYS A 164 -11.71 -8.84 -12.81
CA LYS A 164 -12.42 -8.92 -14.10
C LYS A 164 -11.46 -9.01 -15.29
N GLN A 165 -10.36 -8.25 -15.30
CA GLN A 165 -9.35 -8.32 -16.35
C GLN A 165 -8.63 -9.67 -16.39
N ILE A 166 -8.38 -10.27 -15.24
CA ILE A 166 -7.79 -11.61 -15.15
C ILE A 166 -8.77 -12.64 -15.72
N LEU A 167 -10.01 -12.62 -15.28
CA LEU A 167 -11.07 -13.54 -15.75
C LEU A 167 -11.36 -13.42 -17.24
N ALA A 168 -11.26 -12.21 -17.82
CA ALA A 168 -11.44 -11.97 -19.25
C ALA A 168 -10.43 -12.72 -20.12
N LYS A 169 -9.32 -13.19 -19.56
CA LYS A 169 -8.34 -14.07 -20.25
C LYS A 169 -8.77 -15.54 -20.27
N ASN A 170 -9.91 -15.89 -19.68
CA ASN A 170 -10.46 -17.24 -19.57
C ASN A 170 -9.47 -18.30 -19.04
N PRO A 171 -8.70 -18.03 -17.96
CA PRO A 171 -7.76 -18.99 -17.40
C PRO A 171 -8.51 -20.15 -16.74
N LYS A 172 -8.00 -21.38 -16.89
CA LYS A 172 -8.45 -22.54 -16.10
C LYS A 172 -7.85 -22.48 -14.69
N THR A 173 -6.58 -22.09 -14.59
CA THR A 173 -5.86 -21.95 -13.33
C THR A 173 -5.15 -20.61 -13.29
N VAL A 174 -5.41 -19.82 -12.24
CA VAL A 174 -4.77 -18.54 -11.96
C VAL A 174 -3.67 -18.76 -10.92
N GLY A 175 -2.45 -18.42 -11.28
CA GLY A 175 -1.31 -18.40 -10.37
C GLY A 175 -1.18 -17.05 -9.68
N ILE A 176 -1.15 -17.02 -8.36
CA ILE A 176 -0.86 -15.82 -7.59
C ILE A 176 0.62 -15.82 -7.24
N TYR A 177 1.38 -14.89 -7.80
CA TYR A 177 2.79 -14.73 -7.53
C TYR A 177 3.00 -13.82 -6.34
N ARG A 178 3.29 -14.41 -5.19
CA ARG A 178 3.44 -13.80 -3.87
C ARG A 178 2.18 -13.15 -3.31
N LEU A 179 2.05 -13.26 -2.03
CA LEU A 179 0.96 -12.65 -1.26
C LEU A 179 1.27 -11.22 -0.79
N THR A 180 2.53 -10.80 -0.91
CA THR A 180 2.99 -9.48 -0.45
C THR A 180 2.67 -8.36 -1.45
N MET A 181 2.48 -7.14 -0.92
CA MET A 181 2.23 -5.93 -1.75
C MET A 181 3.52 -5.30 -2.29
N LYS A 182 4.64 -5.47 -1.56
CA LYS A 182 5.91 -4.83 -1.84
C LYS A 182 7.00 -5.85 -2.02
N SER A 183 7.95 -5.53 -2.87
CA SER A 183 9.18 -6.32 -2.99
C SER A 183 9.93 -6.33 -1.65
N GLY A 184 10.32 -7.52 -1.18
CA GLY A 184 11.06 -7.69 0.08
C GLY A 184 10.24 -7.60 1.37
N SER A 185 8.92 -7.35 1.32
CA SER A 185 8.05 -7.41 2.50
C SER A 185 7.70 -8.85 2.87
N ASP A 186 7.51 -9.10 4.16
CA ASP A 186 7.02 -10.38 4.72
C ASP A 186 5.57 -10.24 5.19
N ASN A 187 5.01 -9.02 5.13
CA ASN A 187 3.65 -8.77 5.58
C ASN A 187 2.65 -8.98 4.44
N PHE A 188 2.08 -10.18 4.40
CA PHE A 188 1.06 -10.54 3.42
C PHE A 188 -0.39 -10.38 3.93
N ARG A 189 -0.60 -10.14 5.24
CA ARG A 189 -1.94 -10.18 5.88
C ARG A 189 -2.93 -9.15 5.32
N TYR A 190 -2.46 -8.01 4.84
CA TYR A 190 -3.30 -6.89 4.39
C TYR A 190 -3.07 -6.52 2.91
N SER A 191 -2.62 -7.47 2.12
CA SER A 191 -2.40 -7.29 0.69
C SER A 191 -3.73 -7.18 -0.08
N ALA A 192 -3.78 -6.31 -1.08
CA ALA A 192 -4.92 -6.22 -2.00
C ALA A 192 -5.20 -7.52 -2.74
N ILE A 193 -4.20 -8.39 -2.86
CA ILE A 193 -4.29 -9.66 -3.57
C ILE A 193 -5.32 -10.61 -2.93
N HIS A 194 -5.53 -10.54 -1.60
CA HIS A 194 -6.50 -11.40 -0.92
C HIS A 194 -7.95 -11.14 -1.36
N ASP A 195 -8.28 -9.86 -1.60
CA ASP A 195 -9.60 -9.51 -2.11
C ASP A 195 -9.77 -10.01 -3.55
N ILE A 196 -8.72 -9.92 -4.36
CA ILE A 196 -8.72 -10.43 -5.74
C ILE A 196 -8.88 -11.95 -5.74
N ILE A 197 -8.13 -12.68 -4.90
CA ILE A 197 -8.26 -14.13 -4.75
C ILE A 197 -9.71 -14.50 -4.44
N ARG A 198 -10.33 -13.86 -3.44
CA ARG A 198 -11.73 -14.12 -3.08
C ARG A 198 -12.71 -13.89 -4.22
N ILE A 199 -12.47 -12.87 -5.05
CA ILE A 199 -13.32 -12.62 -6.22
C ILE A 199 -13.11 -13.72 -7.27
N LEU A 200 -11.88 -14.10 -7.56
CA LEU A 200 -11.54 -15.14 -8.53
C LEU A 200 -12.17 -16.50 -8.14
N GLU A 201 -12.05 -16.90 -6.86
CA GLU A 201 -12.67 -18.13 -6.35
C GLU A 201 -14.20 -18.09 -6.44
N LYS A 202 -14.82 -16.95 -6.07
CA LYS A 202 -16.26 -16.77 -6.17
C LYS A 202 -16.78 -16.92 -7.61
N GLU A 203 -15.99 -16.52 -8.58
CA GLU A 203 -16.28 -16.66 -10.01
C GLU A 203 -15.86 -18.03 -10.58
N GLY A 204 -15.41 -18.94 -9.71
CA GLY A 204 -15.11 -20.34 -10.06
C GLY A 204 -13.72 -20.58 -10.65
N ALA A 205 -12.81 -19.61 -10.62
CA ALA A 205 -11.45 -19.82 -11.07
C ALA A 205 -10.67 -20.68 -10.06
N LYS A 206 -9.89 -21.65 -10.57
CA LYS A 206 -8.94 -22.39 -9.75
C LYS A 206 -7.73 -21.50 -9.46
N VAL A 207 -7.33 -21.41 -8.19
CA VAL A 207 -6.21 -20.58 -7.75
C VAL A 207 -5.08 -21.45 -7.20
N VAL A 208 -3.84 -21.10 -7.51
CA VAL A 208 -2.60 -21.66 -6.92
C VAL A 208 -1.71 -20.51 -6.51
N ILE A 209 -1.08 -20.57 -5.35
CA ILE A 209 -0.21 -19.51 -4.83
C ILE A 209 1.24 -19.96 -4.93
N PHE A 210 2.10 -19.09 -5.41
CA PHE A 210 3.55 -19.20 -5.26
C PHE A 210 4.02 -18.28 -4.15
N GLU A 211 4.40 -18.83 -3.00
CA GLU A 211 4.96 -18.08 -1.88
C GLU A 211 6.06 -18.90 -1.20
N PRO A 212 7.33 -18.74 -1.63
CA PRO A 212 8.43 -19.56 -1.13
C PRO A 212 8.77 -19.33 0.36
N ARG A 213 8.29 -18.22 0.94
CA ARG A 213 8.51 -17.89 2.36
C ARG A 213 7.45 -18.46 3.30
N LEU A 214 6.35 -18.95 2.76
CA LEU A 214 5.30 -19.60 3.55
C LEU A 214 5.70 -21.05 3.84
N GLU A 215 5.68 -21.47 5.10
CA GLU A 215 6.03 -22.86 5.46
C GLU A 215 4.92 -23.84 5.11
N GLU A 216 3.68 -23.40 5.21
CA GLU A 216 2.48 -24.17 4.94
C GLU A 216 2.36 -24.56 3.45
N ILE A 217 1.73 -25.71 3.19
CA ILE A 217 1.43 -26.19 1.83
C ILE A 217 0.08 -25.70 1.30
N THR A 218 -0.72 -25.06 2.16
CA THR A 218 -1.97 -24.41 1.81
C THR A 218 -2.10 -23.08 2.53
N TYR A 219 -2.80 -22.13 1.91
CA TYR A 219 -3.17 -20.84 2.49
C TYR A 219 -4.66 -20.62 2.26
N HIS A 220 -5.46 -20.61 3.34
CA HIS A 220 -6.94 -20.59 3.25
C HIS A 220 -7.50 -21.62 2.27
N ASP A 221 -7.07 -22.87 2.39
CA ASP A 221 -7.41 -24.01 1.54
C ASP A 221 -6.91 -23.94 0.08
N ILE A 222 -6.19 -22.88 -0.30
CA ILE A 222 -5.57 -22.72 -1.62
C ILE A 222 -4.18 -23.38 -1.61
N PRO A 223 -3.85 -24.24 -2.58
CA PRO A 223 -2.53 -24.86 -2.68
C PRO A 223 -1.41 -23.81 -2.79
N VAL A 224 -0.33 -24.03 -2.02
CA VAL A 224 0.90 -23.21 -2.07
C VAL A 224 2.01 -24.03 -2.71
N GLU A 225 2.56 -23.51 -3.80
CA GLU A 225 3.69 -24.08 -4.50
C GLU A 225 4.97 -23.29 -4.14
N LYS A 226 6.07 -24.00 -3.93
CA LYS A 226 7.36 -23.42 -3.56
C LYS A 226 8.39 -23.52 -4.69
N ASP A 227 8.17 -24.44 -5.64
CA ASP A 227 8.96 -24.55 -6.85
C ASP A 227 8.34 -23.71 -7.98
N PHE A 228 9.10 -22.77 -8.52
CA PHE A 228 8.58 -21.86 -9.54
C PHE A 228 8.29 -22.57 -10.87
N ALA A 229 9.04 -23.60 -11.23
CA ALA A 229 8.82 -24.32 -12.47
C ALA A 229 7.47 -25.06 -12.43
N THR A 230 7.22 -25.79 -11.35
CA THR A 230 5.96 -26.48 -11.09
C THR A 230 4.76 -25.50 -11.06
N PHE A 231 4.92 -24.35 -10.37
CA PHE A 231 3.93 -23.29 -10.35
C PHE A 231 3.62 -22.75 -11.75
N ASN A 232 4.66 -22.44 -12.54
CA ASN A 232 4.50 -21.91 -13.88
C ASN A 232 3.81 -22.90 -14.81
N GLU A 233 4.14 -24.21 -14.73
CA GLU A 233 3.50 -25.26 -15.53
C GLU A 233 2.03 -25.45 -15.18
N ALA A 234 1.67 -25.32 -13.90
CA ALA A 234 0.32 -25.53 -13.40
C ALA A 234 -0.65 -24.36 -13.70
N THR A 235 -0.14 -23.20 -14.18
CA THR A 235 -0.94 -21.97 -14.30
C THR A 235 -1.03 -21.45 -15.72
N ASP A 236 -2.20 -20.94 -16.12
CA ASP A 236 -2.43 -20.32 -17.43
C ASP A 236 -2.07 -18.83 -17.40
N VAL A 237 -2.35 -18.15 -16.28
CA VAL A 237 -2.06 -16.74 -16.05
C VAL A 237 -1.41 -16.59 -14.69
N ILE A 238 -0.31 -15.86 -14.63
CA ILE A 238 0.38 -15.50 -13.38
C ILE A 238 0.02 -14.05 -13.03
N VAL A 239 -0.53 -13.85 -11.86
CA VAL A 239 -0.95 -12.54 -11.34
C VAL A 239 0.10 -12.05 -10.36
N ALA A 240 0.75 -10.94 -10.68
CA ALA A 240 1.82 -10.35 -9.88
C ALA A 240 1.58 -8.86 -9.63
N ASN A 241 1.46 -8.46 -8.36
CA ASN A 241 1.32 -7.03 -8.02
C ASN A 241 2.61 -6.24 -8.29
N ARG A 242 3.76 -6.90 -8.12
CA ARG A 242 5.08 -6.36 -8.47
C ARG A 242 5.88 -7.38 -9.28
N ILE A 243 6.65 -6.88 -10.22
CA ILE A 243 7.55 -7.69 -11.04
C ILE A 243 8.86 -7.90 -10.31
N ASP A 244 9.40 -9.11 -10.41
CA ASP A 244 10.79 -9.41 -10.08
C ASP A 244 11.46 -10.19 -11.22
N ASP A 245 12.75 -10.49 -11.06
CA ASP A 245 13.57 -11.09 -12.12
C ASP A 245 13.08 -12.48 -12.55
N VAL A 246 12.50 -13.26 -11.64
CA VAL A 246 11.99 -14.60 -11.92
C VAL A 246 10.86 -14.56 -12.96
N LEU A 247 10.00 -13.53 -12.89
CA LEU A 247 8.86 -13.37 -13.78
C LEU A 247 9.24 -12.92 -15.20
N ARG A 248 10.47 -12.43 -15.41
CA ARG A 248 10.93 -11.95 -16.74
C ARG A 248 10.95 -13.06 -17.78
N SER A 249 11.31 -14.29 -17.37
CA SER A 249 11.37 -15.45 -18.25
C SER A 249 10.00 -15.96 -18.74
N VAL A 250 8.92 -15.57 -18.06
CA VAL A 250 7.53 -16.00 -18.35
C VAL A 250 6.58 -14.80 -18.52
N ARG A 251 7.12 -13.67 -18.99
CA ARG A 251 6.44 -12.37 -19.03
C ARG A 251 5.10 -12.40 -19.81
N GLU A 252 4.98 -13.24 -20.80
CA GLU A 252 3.78 -13.42 -21.63
C GLU A 252 2.60 -13.99 -20.84
N LYS A 253 2.85 -14.77 -19.78
CA LYS A 253 1.81 -15.28 -18.88
C LYS A 253 1.47 -14.31 -17.75
N VAL A 254 2.28 -13.26 -17.54
CA VAL A 254 2.14 -12.40 -16.35
C VAL A 254 1.13 -11.28 -16.60
N TYR A 255 0.10 -11.23 -15.78
CA TYR A 255 -0.76 -10.07 -15.63
C TYR A 255 -0.27 -9.23 -14.44
N THR A 256 0.09 -8.00 -14.72
CA THR A 256 0.55 -7.02 -13.74
C THR A 256 0.21 -5.61 -14.17
N ARG A 257 0.12 -4.69 -13.21
CA ARG A 257 0.02 -3.25 -13.45
C ARG A 257 1.22 -2.48 -12.91
N ASP A 258 2.30 -3.19 -12.59
CA ASP A 258 3.58 -2.60 -12.25
C ASP A 258 4.29 -2.10 -13.52
N LEU A 259 4.27 -0.78 -13.73
CA LEU A 259 4.81 -0.14 -14.93
C LEU A 259 6.27 0.29 -14.78
N TYR A 260 6.75 0.39 -13.54
CA TYR A 260 8.06 0.96 -13.22
C TYR A 260 8.97 0.02 -12.45
N GLU A 261 8.51 -1.19 -12.11
CA GLU A 261 9.25 -2.19 -11.33
C GLU A 261 9.79 -1.61 -10.00
N ARG A 262 8.96 -0.78 -9.34
CA ARG A 262 9.29 -0.10 -8.07
C ARG A 262 8.04 0.12 -7.21
N ASP A 263 8.27 0.31 -5.90
CA ASP A 263 7.25 0.73 -4.94
C ASP A 263 7.00 2.24 -4.93
#